data_c7cae49ac936511ce1927d0b7b661d9f
#
_entry.id   c7cae49ac936511ce1927d0b7b661d9f
#
_cell.length_a   1.000
_cell.length_b   1.000
_cell.length_c   1.000
_cell.angle_alpha   90.00
_cell.angle_beta   90.00
_cell.angle_gamma   90.00
#
_symmetry.space_group_name_H-M   'P 1'
#
loop_
_entity.id
_entity.type
_entity.pdbx_description
1 polymer ?
#
loop_
_entity_poly.entity_id
_entity_poly.type
_entity_poly.pdbx_seq_one_letter_code
_entity_poly.pdbx_strand_id
1 'polypeptide(L)'
;NQIHNLNIDNDVFNELLSYLYYPSPYCFDVIPLKSISDIYDLFLSYHLEYDECGILGNVLKSEFRKSNGAVTTPEFIVQNTINSTISPEYLQSLTNEQILDLKILDPACGSGVFLVSIYDHLATQIERNIKEKQDVLADQYLYEKNGEKYLNLEGRKLIINKCLFGVDINQECVEVAKLSLSLKIIDGYEPSDFNNAGLYGSQILYGVGVNIKCGNSLVEPDILERVSSITENLEELAATNIFDYKTAFGDVFNTGGFDYVIGNPPYVEVKNYNIALPCMSIYIKKRYRSSRNGKIDLAIPFIERGIELLNEHGSLGYIVQKRFFKTEYGKGIRKLLSSGRLLRTVYDYAETDLFEDRITYVAIVVCDKSTTAEETIKYTNSIDGECIDIAKEIITETPWTFENYQTNTLRVRLANELGTLGKVCNIKVGVQVLWDDAFHIRVDHIDENYIYGSTAICENLQVERGACRVLLCNERFVPLSTRESTTYILFPYDVENGNVHPIQFSDYESRYPLAGRYLRENRA
;
A
#
# COMPACT_ATOMS: atom_id res chain seq x y z
N ASN A 1 -24.73 11.97 -2.83
CA ASN A 1 -24.93 13.44 -2.79
C ASN A 1 -26.07 13.92 -1.89
N GLN A 2 -26.20 13.35 -0.68
CA GLN A 2 -27.15 13.84 0.34
C GLN A 2 -26.61 15.05 1.12
N ILE A 3 -25.30 15.30 1.08
CA ILE A 3 -24.64 16.36 1.85
C ILE A 3 -24.97 17.76 1.34
N HIS A 4 -25.24 17.92 0.05
CA HIS A 4 -25.60 19.26 -0.54
C HIS A 4 -26.95 19.83 -0.07
N ASN A 5 -27.76 19.03 0.64
CA ASN A 5 -29.06 19.46 1.18
C ASN A 5 -29.07 19.60 2.71
N LEU A 6 -27.91 19.45 3.37
CA LEU A 6 -27.82 19.68 4.81
C LEU A 6 -27.79 21.19 5.06
N ASN A 7 -28.81 21.70 5.73
CA ASN A 7 -28.82 23.05 6.25
C ASN A 7 -28.11 23.03 7.62
N ILE A 8 -26.83 23.38 7.61
CA ILE A 8 -26.03 23.44 8.85
C ILE A 8 -26.25 24.83 9.46
N ASP A 9 -26.58 24.86 10.74
CA ASP A 9 -26.79 26.12 11.46
C ASP A 9 -25.48 26.93 11.52
N ASN A 10 -25.59 28.24 11.38
CA ASN A 10 -24.48 29.16 11.48
C ASN A 10 -23.75 29.08 12.84
N ASP A 11 -24.46 28.71 13.90
CA ASP A 11 -23.86 28.54 15.23
C ASP A 11 -22.86 27.40 15.26
N VAL A 12 -23.11 26.30 14.54
CA VAL A 12 -22.17 25.18 14.40
C VAL A 12 -20.89 25.62 13.65
N PHE A 13 -21.05 26.43 12.59
CA PHE A 13 -19.90 27.00 11.89
C PHE A 13 -19.11 27.97 12.77
N ASN A 14 -19.79 28.82 13.52
CA ASN A 14 -19.14 29.75 14.44
C ASN A 14 -18.41 29.03 15.55
N GLU A 15 -18.96 27.95 16.08
CA GLU A 15 -18.29 27.10 17.08
C GLU A 15 -17.04 26.46 16.48
N LEU A 16 -17.11 25.82 15.29
CA LEU A 16 -15.96 25.27 14.58
C LEU A 16 -14.89 26.33 14.32
N LEU A 17 -15.27 27.51 13.83
CA LEU A 17 -14.33 28.62 13.60
C LEU A 17 -13.67 29.10 14.89
N SER A 18 -14.39 29.07 16.01
CA SER A 18 -13.82 29.46 17.31
C SER A 18 -12.70 28.53 17.79
N TYR A 19 -12.70 27.26 17.35
CA TYR A 19 -11.60 26.33 17.60
C TYR A 19 -10.39 26.55 16.67
N LEU A 20 -10.59 27.18 15.51
CA LEU A 20 -9.53 27.41 14.51
C LEU A 20 -8.80 28.75 14.69
N TYR A 21 -9.43 29.74 15.33
CA TYR A 21 -8.87 31.08 15.50
C TYR A 21 -8.50 31.36 16.97
N TYR A 22 -7.54 32.27 17.15
CA TYR A 22 -7.16 32.73 18.50
C TYR A 22 -8.39 33.28 19.26
N PRO A 23 -8.61 32.86 20.53
CA PRO A 23 -7.70 32.18 21.46
C PRO A 23 -7.81 30.66 21.51
N SER A 24 -7.82 29.98 20.35
CA SER A 24 -7.82 28.51 20.30
C SER A 24 -6.60 27.95 21.04
N PRO A 25 -6.74 26.79 21.75
CA PRO A 25 -5.62 26.07 22.31
C PRO A 25 -4.70 25.43 21.26
N TYR A 26 -5.14 25.40 19.99
CA TYR A 26 -4.40 24.82 18.89
C TYR A 26 -3.59 25.88 18.14
N CYS A 27 -2.28 25.72 18.12
CA CYS A 27 -1.37 26.52 17.30
C CYS A 27 -1.10 25.78 16.00
N PHE A 28 -1.83 26.13 14.94
CA PHE A 28 -1.71 25.48 13.62
C PHE A 28 -0.35 25.68 12.95
N ASP A 29 0.38 26.70 13.34
CA ASP A 29 1.74 27.01 12.91
C ASP A 29 2.81 26.03 13.44
N VAL A 30 2.49 25.26 14.49
CA VAL A 30 3.36 24.20 15.05
C VAL A 30 2.87 22.78 14.74
N ILE A 31 1.71 22.63 14.09
CA ILE A 31 1.20 21.31 13.69
C ILE A 31 1.94 20.86 12.43
N PRO A 32 2.70 19.75 12.47
CA PRO A 32 3.35 19.23 11.27
C PRO A 32 2.35 18.93 10.17
N LEU A 33 2.67 19.25 8.92
CA LEU A 33 1.83 18.95 7.74
C LEU A 33 1.42 17.47 7.68
N LYS A 34 2.32 16.58 8.13
CA LYS A 34 2.03 15.15 8.27
C LYS A 34 0.82 14.88 9.16
N SER A 35 0.68 15.60 10.28
CA SER A 35 -0.47 15.42 11.18
C SER A 35 -1.80 15.74 10.50
N ILE A 36 -1.82 16.65 9.55
CA ILE A 36 -3.02 16.97 8.76
C ILE A 36 -3.38 15.78 7.86
N SER A 37 -2.40 15.18 7.19
CA SER A 37 -2.59 13.95 6.42
C SER A 37 -3.06 12.79 7.31
N ASP A 38 -2.43 12.59 8.46
CA ASP A 38 -2.77 11.52 9.41
C ASP A 38 -4.20 11.68 9.96
N ILE A 39 -4.59 12.91 10.33
CA ILE A 39 -5.96 13.24 10.78
C ILE A 39 -6.97 12.96 9.66
N TYR A 40 -6.62 13.31 8.43
CA TYR A 40 -7.51 13.11 7.31
C TYR A 40 -7.66 11.63 6.95
N ASP A 41 -6.58 10.87 6.94
CA ASP A 41 -6.61 9.42 6.72
C ASP A 41 -7.44 8.73 7.82
N LEU A 42 -7.32 9.20 9.07
CA LEU A 42 -8.19 8.75 10.17
C LEU A 42 -9.66 9.12 9.91
N PHE A 43 -9.94 10.33 9.45
CA PHE A 43 -11.29 10.79 9.13
C PHE A 43 -11.92 9.97 7.99
N LEU A 44 -11.16 9.65 6.94
CA LEU A 44 -11.60 8.80 5.84
C LEU A 44 -11.95 7.37 6.28
N SER A 45 -11.40 6.91 7.40
CA SER A 45 -11.66 5.58 7.92
C SER A 45 -13.05 5.42 8.53
N TYR A 46 -13.72 6.52 8.84
CA TYR A 46 -15.07 6.54 9.42
C TYR A 46 -16.12 6.97 8.40
N HIS A 47 -17.37 6.58 8.65
CA HIS A 47 -18.55 7.14 8.02
C HIS A 47 -19.62 7.39 9.07
N LEU A 48 -20.55 8.29 8.76
CA LEU A 48 -21.66 8.62 9.65
C LEU A 48 -22.81 7.66 9.39
N GLU A 49 -23.28 6.98 10.43
CA GLU A 49 -24.49 6.15 10.42
C GLU A 49 -25.42 6.55 11.54
N TYR A 50 -26.72 6.43 11.28
CA TYR A 50 -27.72 6.53 12.35
C TYR A 50 -27.83 5.19 13.06
N ASP A 51 -27.76 5.19 14.39
CA ASP A 51 -28.07 4.01 15.19
C ASP A 51 -29.58 3.71 15.21
N GLU A 52 -29.96 2.60 15.85
CA GLU A 52 -31.37 2.20 15.98
C GLU A 52 -32.23 3.24 16.73
N CYS A 53 -31.62 4.15 17.44
CA CYS A 53 -32.28 5.25 18.16
C CYS A 53 -32.35 6.55 17.34
N GLY A 54 -31.79 6.56 16.10
CA GLY A 54 -31.72 7.73 15.23
C GLY A 54 -30.65 8.73 15.64
N ILE A 55 -29.66 8.33 16.42
CA ILE A 55 -28.52 9.15 16.82
C ILE A 55 -27.41 8.95 15.79
N LEU A 56 -26.89 10.06 15.23
CA LEU A 56 -25.79 10.05 14.29
C LEU A 56 -24.48 9.70 15.01
N GLY A 57 -23.83 8.62 14.59
CA GLY A 57 -22.57 8.16 15.15
C GLY A 57 -21.49 7.93 14.09
N ASN A 58 -20.24 7.97 14.51
CA ASN A 58 -19.10 7.63 13.66
C ASN A 58 -18.89 6.11 13.69
N VAL A 59 -19.00 5.46 12.54
CA VAL A 59 -18.78 4.01 12.39
C VAL A 59 -17.58 3.78 11.49
N LEU A 60 -16.65 2.93 11.95
CA LEU A 60 -15.49 2.55 11.16
C LEU A 60 -15.95 1.75 9.93
N LYS A 61 -15.59 2.20 8.73
CA LYS A 61 -15.93 1.52 7.47
C LYS A 61 -15.50 0.06 7.50
N SER A 62 -16.32 -0.84 7.00
CA SER A 62 -16.06 -2.29 7.02
C SER A 62 -14.75 -2.69 6.32
N GLU A 63 -14.34 -1.93 5.33
CA GLU A 63 -13.09 -2.08 4.61
C GLU A 63 -11.89 -1.76 5.52
N PHE A 64 -12.01 -0.70 6.32
CA PHE A 64 -11.00 -0.33 7.31
C PHE A 64 -11.02 -1.23 8.55
N ARG A 65 -12.18 -1.80 8.94
CA ARG A 65 -12.24 -2.85 9.98
C ARG A 65 -11.43 -4.09 9.57
N LYS A 66 -11.56 -4.53 8.32
CA LYS A 66 -10.83 -5.69 7.79
C LYS A 66 -9.35 -5.41 7.55
N SER A 67 -9.02 -4.18 7.20
CA SER A 67 -7.63 -3.72 6.97
C SER A 67 -6.98 -3.12 8.23
N ASN A 68 -7.73 -3.03 9.38
CA ASN A 68 -7.30 -2.39 10.62
C ASN A 68 -6.82 -0.92 10.47
N GLY A 69 -7.50 -0.12 9.67
CA GLY A 69 -7.26 1.32 9.49
C GLY A 69 -6.37 1.67 8.30
N ALA A 70 -6.46 2.90 7.83
CA ALA A 70 -5.49 3.47 6.92
C ALA A 70 -4.15 3.59 7.67
N VAL A 71 -3.09 3.04 7.09
CA VAL A 71 -1.75 3.13 7.67
C VAL A 71 -0.98 4.13 6.85
N THR A 72 -0.73 5.29 7.42
CA THR A 72 0.15 6.28 6.82
C THR A 72 1.55 5.69 6.65
N THR A 73 2.12 5.86 5.48
CA THR A 73 3.47 5.34 5.20
C THR A 73 4.50 6.05 6.08
N PRO A 74 5.31 5.34 6.88
CA PRO A 74 6.33 5.96 7.70
C PRO A 74 7.29 6.81 6.88
N GLU A 75 7.67 7.97 7.39
CA GLU A 75 8.47 8.96 6.66
C GLU A 75 9.79 8.39 6.15
N PHE A 76 10.51 7.60 6.97
CA PHE A 76 11.77 7.00 6.55
C PHE A 76 11.61 6.05 5.34
N ILE A 77 10.46 5.36 5.21
CA ILE A 77 10.16 4.50 4.04
C ILE A 77 9.89 5.37 2.81
N VAL A 78 9.17 6.48 2.97
CA VAL A 78 8.94 7.45 1.89
C VAL A 78 10.29 7.99 1.39
N GLN A 79 11.15 8.45 2.31
CA GLN A 79 12.48 8.97 1.98
C GLN A 79 13.36 7.91 1.29
N ASN A 80 13.37 6.68 1.82
CA ASN A 80 14.12 5.59 1.20
C ASN A 80 13.61 5.26 -0.20
N THR A 81 12.30 5.29 -0.42
CA THR A 81 11.71 5.04 -1.74
C THR A 81 12.12 6.13 -2.73
N ILE A 82 12.04 7.40 -2.33
CA ILE A 82 12.43 8.52 -3.18
C ILE A 82 13.93 8.44 -3.50
N ASN A 83 14.79 8.32 -2.48
CA ASN A 83 16.26 8.28 -2.65
C ASN A 83 16.72 7.06 -3.48
N SER A 84 16.01 5.94 -3.38
CA SER A 84 16.32 4.74 -4.17
C SER A 84 15.89 4.88 -5.62
N THR A 85 14.88 5.70 -5.91
CA THR A 85 14.33 5.90 -7.25
C THR A 85 15.04 7.05 -7.96
N ILE A 86 15.15 8.19 -7.28
CA ILE A 86 15.89 9.38 -7.74
C ILE A 86 17.13 9.48 -6.86
N SER A 87 18.29 9.02 -7.39
CA SER A 87 19.50 9.05 -6.56
C SER A 87 19.87 10.50 -6.22
N PRO A 88 20.26 10.77 -4.96
CA PRO A 88 20.70 12.10 -4.54
C PRO A 88 21.87 12.63 -5.39
N GLU A 89 22.80 11.76 -5.80
CA GLU A 89 23.95 12.12 -6.62
C GLU A 89 23.51 12.56 -8.03
N TYR A 90 22.53 11.87 -8.61
CA TYR A 90 21.96 12.26 -9.89
C TYR A 90 21.26 13.63 -9.77
N LEU A 91 20.40 13.82 -8.77
CA LEU A 91 19.70 15.09 -8.57
C LEU A 91 20.68 16.25 -8.35
N GLN A 92 21.77 16.03 -7.59
CA GLN A 92 22.84 17.02 -7.40
C GLN A 92 23.59 17.37 -8.68
N SER A 93 23.65 16.49 -9.66
CA SER A 93 24.31 16.73 -10.95
C SER A 93 23.52 17.64 -11.88
N LEU A 94 22.18 17.77 -11.66
CA LEU A 94 21.29 18.51 -12.53
C LEU A 94 21.36 20.03 -12.30
N THR A 95 21.10 20.78 -13.38
CA THR A 95 20.81 22.21 -13.31
C THR A 95 19.37 22.45 -12.86
N ASN A 96 19.04 23.68 -12.43
CA ASN A 96 17.68 24.04 -12.04
C ASN A 96 16.67 23.89 -13.18
N GLU A 97 17.07 24.19 -14.41
CA GLU A 97 16.24 23.98 -15.59
C GLU A 97 15.94 22.49 -15.80
N GLN A 98 16.96 21.63 -15.70
CA GLN A 98 16.80 20.18 -15.81
C GLN A 98 15.91 19.60 -14.68
N ILE A 99 16.03 20.12 -13.45
CA ILE A 99 15.15 19.71 -12.35
C ILE A 99 13.70 20.10 -12.65
N LEU A 100 13.47 21.31 -13.16
CA LEU A 100 12.12 21.80 -13.50
C LEU A 100 11.51 21.08 -14.73
N ASP A 101 12.31 20.39 -15.51
CA ASP A 101 11.81 19.58 -16.63
C ASP A 101 11.41 18.16 -16.22
N LEU A 102 11.79 17.70 -15.02
CA LEU A 102 11.39 16.38 -14.53
C LEU A 102 9.87 16.26 -14.38
N LYS A 103 9.33 15.10 -14.74
CA LYS A 103 7.93 14.73 -14.62
C LYS A 103 7.80 13.53 -13.70
N ILE A 104 7.25 13.75 -12.50
CA ILE A 104 7.20 12.74 -11.43
C ILE A 104 5.74 12.50 -11.08
N LEU A 105 5.30 11.25 -11.21
CA LEU A 105 3.93 10.81 -10.97
C LEU A 105 3.81 9.95 -9.72
N ASP A 106 2.81 10.24 -8.89
CA ASP A 106 2.24 9.28 -7.93
C ASP A 106 0.83 8.87 -8.40
N PRO A 107 0.64 7.63 -8.90
CA PRO A 107 -0.66 7.21 -9.45
C PRO A 107 -1.66 6.72 -8.40
N ALA A 108 -1.33 6.78 -7.11
CA ALA A 108 -2.20 6.48 -5.97
C ALA A 108 -1.86 7.43 -4.83
N CYS A 109 -1.93 8.75 -5.11
CA CYS A 109 -1.26 9.76 -4.29
C CYS A 109 -1.88 9.98 -2.91
N GLY A 110 -3.11 9.50 -2.66
CA GLY A 110 -3.78 9.67 -1.38
C GLY A 110 -3.82 11.13 -0.94
N SER A 111 -3.44 11.38 0.30
CA SER A 111 -3.31 12.71 0.90
C SER A 111 -2.05 13.50 0.44
N GLY A 112 -1.21 12.91 -0.44
CA GLY A 112 -0.07 13.58 -1.07
C GLY A 112 1.26 13.44 -0.35
N VAL A 113 1.43 12.49 0.55
CA VAL A 113 2.67 12.30 1.36
C VAL A 113 3.91 12.18 0.48
N PHE A 114 3.87 11.36 -0.57
CA PHE A 114 4.98 11.25 -1.52
C PHE A 114 5.23 12.55 -2.28
N LEU A 115 4.16 13.20 -2.75
CA LEU A 115 4.27 14.45 -3.52
C LEU A 115 4.90 15.57 -2.70
N VAL A 116 4.53 15.71 -1.42
CA VAL A 116 5.12 16.68 -0.50
C VAL A 116 6.60 16.38 -0.26
N SER A 117 6.95 15.11 -0.02
CA SER A 117 8.34 14.72 0.19
C SER A 117 9.21 14.90 -1.07
N ILE A 118 8.68 14.60 -2.26
CA ILE A 118 9.37 14.84 -3.54
C ILE A 118 9.57 16.35 -3.74
N TYR A 119 8.55 17.16 -3.46
CA TYR A 119 8.69 18.62 -3.50
C TYR A 119 9.88 19.10 -2.64
N ASP A 120 9.98 18.62 -1.40
CA ASP A 120 11.07 18.99 -0.50
C ASP A 120 12.46 18.64 -1.08
N HIS A 121 12.59 17.47 -1.69
CA HIS A 121 13.84 17.07 -2.36
C HIS A 121 14.21 18.01 -3.50
N LEU A 122 13.25 18.33 -4.37
CA LEU A 122 13.47 19.20 -5.53
C LEU A 122 13.77 20.64 -5.09
N ALA A 123 12.96 21.19 -4.19
CA ALA A 123 13.12 22.56 -3.71
C ALA A 123 14.46 22.75 -2.98
N THR A 124 14.83 21.81 -2.10
CA THR A 124 16.11 21.82 -1.41
C THR A 124 17.28 21.79 -2.39
N GLN A 125 17.20 20.98 -3.44
CA GLN A 125 18.27 20.91 -4.44
C GLN A 125 18.35 22.17 -5.28
N ILE A 126 17.21 22.75 -5.69
CA ILE A 126 17.18 24.02 -6.42
C ILE A 126 17.78 25.15 -5.57
N GLU A 127 17.41 25.26 -4.29
CA GLU A 127 17.98 26.25 -3.39
C GLU A 127 19.50 26.05 -3.17
N ARG A 128 19.96 24.80 -3.09
CA ARG A 128 21.38 24.48 -3.05
C ARG A 128 22.09 24.92 -4.33
N ASN A 129 21.52 24.64 -5.51
CA ASN A 129 22.11 25.05 -6.78
C ASN A 129 22.20 26.57 -6.91
N ILE A 130 21.18 27.32 -6.42
CA ILE A 130 21.21 28.79 -6.38
C ILE A 130 22.36 29.29 -5.53
N LYS A 131 22.56 28.73 -4.33
CA LYS A 131 23.58 29.18 -3.36
C LYS A 131 24.99 28.75 -3.75
N GLU A 132 25.18 27.49 -4.09
CA GLU A 132 26.51 26.89 -4.25
C GLU A 132 27.00 26.98 -5.71
N LYS A 133 26.11 26.83 -6.71
CA LYS A 133 26.49 26.78 -8.14
C LYS A 133 26.19 28.07 -8.89
N GLN A 134 25.56 29.05 -8.25
CA GLN A 134 25.07 30.29 -8.89
C GLN A 134 24.14 30.01 -10.09
N ASP A 135 23.49 28.87 -10.10
CA ASP A 135 22.48 28.46 -11.09
C ASP A 135 21.14 29.10 -10.72
N VAL A 136 20.94 30.34 -11.19
CA VAL A 136 19.87 31.22 -10.73
C VAL A 136 18.67 31.11 -11.67
N LEU A 137 17.48 30.90 -11.11
CA LEU A 137 16.21 31.03 -11.84
C LEU A 137 15.93 32.50 -12.18
N ALA A 138 14.94 32.75 -13.06
CA ALA A 138 14.48 34.10 -13.37
C ALA A 138 14.04 34.84 -12.09
N ASP A 139 14.37 36.14 -12.02
CA ASP A 139 14.16 36.96 -10.81
C ASP A 139 12.69 36.95 -10.29
N GLN A 140 11.71 36.74 -11.18
CA GLN A 140 10.29 36.64 -10.78
C GLN A 140 9.99 35.42 -9.87
N TYR A 141 10.88 34.43 -9.78
CA TYR A 141 10.73 33.23 -8.94
C TYR A 141 11.56 33.29 -7.67
N LEU A 142 12.25 34.42 -7.44
CA LEU A 142 13.18 34.58 -6.34
C LEU A 142 12.85 35.81 -5.50
N TYR A 143 13.30 35.75 -4.25
CA TYR A 143 13.40 36.92 -3.39
C TYR A 143 14.76 36.93 -2.70
N GLU A 144 15.20 38.12 -2.29
CA GLU A 144 16.48 38.30 -1.62
C GLU A 144 16.25 38.57 -0.12
N LYS A 145 16.99 37.88 0.74
CA LYS A 145 16.99 38.08 2.18
C LYS A 145 18.45 37.95 2.66
N ASN A 146 18.95 39.00 3.34
CA ASN A 146 20.31 39.06 3.85
C ASN A 146 21.44 38.85 2.79
N GLY A 147 21.21 39.27 1.55
CA GLY A 147 22.15 39.09 0.44
C GLY A 147 22.16 37.70 -0.20
N GLU A 148 21.26 36.82 0.20
CA GLU A 148 21.07 35.52 -0.41
C GLU A 148 19.72 35.44 -1.14
N LYS A 149 19.71 34.69 -2.26
CA LYS A 149 18.49 34.45 -3.05
C LYS A 149 17.83 33.16 -2.63
N TYR A 150 16.50 33.20 -2.52
CA TYR A 150 15.63 32.08 -2.14
C TYR A 150 14.44 31.99 -3.08
N LEU A 151 13.82 30.82 -3.15
CA LEU A 151 12.58 30.64 -3.89
C LEU A 151 11.43 31.42 -3.25
N ASN A 152 10.79 32.31 -4.02
CA ASN A 152 9.54 32.92 -3.60
C ASN A 152 8.34 32.00 -3.83
N LEU A 153 7.12 32.43 -3.48
CA LEU A 153 5.89 31.63 -3.64
C LEU A 153 5.66 31.14 -5.07
N GLU A 154 5.94 31.98 -6.07
CA GLU A 154 5.78 31.61 -7.48
C GLU A 154 6.86 30.59 -7.91
N GLY A 155 8.08 30.70 -7.40
CA GLY A 155 9.13 29.70 -7.63
C GLY A 155 8.80 28.34 -7.01
N ARG A 156 8.24 28.33 -5.80
CA ARG A 156 7.76 27.11 -5.13
C ARG A 156 6.59 26.49 -5.88
N LYS A 157 5.62 27.30 -6.32
CA LYS A 157 4.47 26.89 -7.13
C LYS A 157 4.89 26.32 -8.48
N LEU A 158 5.93 26.92 -9.09
CA LEU A 158 6.50 26.44 -10.35
C LEU A 158 6.98 24.99 -10.26
N ILE A 159 7.69 24.63 -9.18
CA ILE A 159 8.16 23.26 -8.94
C ILE A 159 6.96 22.30 -8.90
N ILE A 160 5.94 22.59 -8.09
CA ILE A 160 4.76 21.75 -7.95
C ILE A 160 4.06 21.55 -9.29
N ASN A 161 3.80 22.63 -10.02
CA ASN A 161 3.00 22.58 -11.23
C ASN A 161 3.76 22.04 -12.44
N LYS A 162 5.10 22.12 -12.46
CA LYS A 162 5.89 21.57 -13.55
C LYS A 162 6.31 20.12 -13.32
N CYS A 163 6.65 19.77 -12.08
CA CYS A 163 7.32 18.51 -11.82
C CYS A 163 6.39 17.44 -11.23
N LEU A 164 5.36 17.84 -10.45
CA LEU A 164 4.56 16.89 -9.67
C LEU A 164 3.22 16.60 -10.33
N PHE A 165 2.93 15.31 -10.43
CA PHE A 165 1.69 14.77 -10.97
C PHE A 165 1.13 13.74 -9.99
N GLY A 166 -0.18 13.75 -9.77
CA GLY A 166 -0.83 12.81 -8.88
C GLY A 166 -2.18 12.36 -9.43
N VAL A 167 -2.52 11.11 -9.17
CA VAL A 167 -3.86 10.57 -9.46
C VAL A 167 -4.33 9.79 -8.26
N ASP A 168 -5.55 10.01 -7.83
CA ASP A 168 -6.23 9.18 -6.84
C ASP A 168 -7.69 8.94 -7.23
N ILE A 169 -8.22 7.77 -6.89
CA ILE A 169 -9.60 7.42 -7.20
C ILE A 169 -10.61 8.24 -6.37
N ASN A 170 -10.18 8.72 -5.19
CA ASN A 170 -11.00 9.48 -4.27
C ASN A 170 -10.77 10.99 -4.45
N GLN A 171 -11.83 11.71 -4.81
CA GLN A 171 -11.81 13.17 -4.98
C GLN A 171 -11.38 13.90 -3.69
N GLU A 172 -11.78 13.40 -2.53
CA GLU A 172 -11.44 14.01 -1.25
C GLU A 172 -9.94 13.91 -0.98
N CYS A 173 -9.31 12.76 -1.29
CA CYS A 173 -7.86 12.59 -1.22
C CYS A 173 -7.13 13.59 -2.11
N VAL A 174 -7.61 13.79 -3.33
CA VAL A 174 -7.05 14.76 -4.28
C VAL A 174 -7.09 16.18 -3.71
N GLU A 175 -8.20 16.59 -3.10
CA GLU A 175 -8.30 17.93 -2.50
C GLU A 175 -7.37 18.10 -1.30
N VAL A 176 -7.19 17.04 -0.48
CA VAL A 176 -6.24 17.07 0.64
C VAL A 176 -4.80 17.10 0.14
N ALA A 177 -4.46 16.35 -0.91
CA ALA A 177 -3.13 16.41 -1.51
C ALA A 177 -2.81 17.82 -2.04
N LYS A 178 -3.77 18.48 -2.70
CA LYS A 178 -3.63 19.89 -3.11
C LYS A 178 -3.47 20.84 -1.93
N LEU A 179 -4.25 20.63 -0.86
CA LEU A 179 -4.13 21.42 0.36
C LEU A 179 -2.75 21.23 1.00
N SER A 180 -2.26 19.98 1.14
CA SER A 180 -0.95 19.66 1.69
C SER A 180 0.17 20.35 0.92
N LEU A 181 0.13 20.29 -0.42
CA LEU A 181 1.07 21.02 -1.28
C LEU A 181 0.94 22.53 -1.15
N SER A 182 -0.27 23.06 -1.00
CA SER A 182 -0.51 24.49 -0.81
C SER A 182 0.06 25.00 0.51
N LEU A 183 -0.13 24.23 1.60
CA LEU A 183 0.45 24.55 2.89
C LEU A 183 1.98 24.49 2.84
N LYS A 184 2.52 23.55 2.08
CA LYS A 184 3.96 23.41 1.91
C LYS A 184 4.63 24.61 1.20
N ILE A 185 3.92 25.23 0.28
CA ILE A 185 4.41 26.46 -0.40
C ILE A 185 4.60 27.61 0.58
N ILE A 186 3.71 27.76 1.56
CA ILE A 186 3.74 28.83 2.55
C ILE A 186 4.57 28.51 3.78
N ASP A 187 5.03 27.26 3.92
CA ASP A 187 5.86 26.83 5.04
C ASP A 187 7.15 27.67 5.12
N GLY A 188 7.48 28.15 6.31
CA GLY A 188 8.65 29.01 6.57
C GLY A 188 8.51 30.48 6.21
N TYR A 189 7.32 30.94 5.76
CA TYR A 189 7.02 32.36 5.63
C TYR A 189 6.40 32.92 6.91
N GLU A 190 6.85 34.13 7.30
CA GLU A 190 6.22 34.86 8.39
C GLU A 190 5.06 35.73 7.90
N PRO A 191 4.08 36.07 8.76
CA PRO A 191 2.94 36.93 8.36
C PRO A 191 3.38 38.27 7.76
N SER A 192 4.52 38.81 8.17
CA SER A 192 5.14 40.03 7.63
C SER A 192 5.59 39.86 6.17
N ASP A 193 5.97 38.67 5.75
CA ASP A 193 6.44 38.38 4.39
C ASP A 193 5.28 38.51 3.39
N PHE A 194 4.07 38.11 3.80
CA PHE A 194 2.84 38.25 2.97
C PHE A 194 2.42 39.72 2.78
N ASN A 195 2.61 40.55 3.80
CA ASN A 195 2.29 41.97 3.70
C ASN A 195 3.23 42.72 2.75
N ASN A 196 4.51 42.35 2.75
CA ASN A 196 5.54 42.96 1.90
C ASN A 196 5.43 42.54 0.43
N ALA A 197 4.89 41.36 0.16
CA ALA A 197 4.73 40.80 -1.18
C ALA A 197 3.46 41.29 -1.89
N GLY A 198 2.60 42.14 -1.27
CA GLY A 198 1.31 42.56 -1.83
C GLY A 198 0.28 41.44 -2.02
N LEU A 199 0.51 40.34 -1.35
CA LEU A 199 -0.25 39.10 -1.50
C LEU A 199 -1.41 39.07 -0.52
N TYR A 200 -2.46 39.86 -0.82
CA TYR A 200 -3.71 39.84 -0.07
C TYR A 200 -4.67 38.79 -0.65
N GLY A 201 -5.06 37.81 0.18
CA GLY A 201 -6.26 37.00 -0.05
C GLY A 201 -6.08 35.69 -0.79
N SER A 202 -7.18 35.11 -1.21
CA SER A 202 -7.38 33.75 -1.76
C SER A 202 -6.58 33.38 -3.02
N GLN A 203 -5.83 34.29 -3.59
CA GLN A 203 -5.05 34.04 -4.82
C GLN A 203 -3.71 33.33 -4.58
N ILE A 204 -3.18 33.35 -3.35
CA ILE A 204 -1.87 32.73 -3.04
C ILE A 204 -1.89 31.24 -3.34
N LEU A 205 -2.96 30.55 -2.95
CA LEU A 205 -3.12 29.11 -3.11
C LEU A 205 -3.80 28.71 -4.43
N TYR A 206 -4.25 29.69 -5.21
CA TYR A 206 -4.90 29.41 -6.49
C TYR A 206 -3.92 28.83 -7.50
N GLY A 207 -4.34 27.76 -8.18
CA GLY A 207 -3.55 27.10 -9.22
C GLY A 207 -2.40 26.21 -8.71
N VAL A 208 -2.38 25.89 -7.41
CA VAL A 208 -1.44 24.88 -6.88
C VAL A 208 -1.98 23.49 -7.17
N GLY A 209 -1.10 22.57 -7.58
CA GLY A 209 -1.45 21.18 -7.79
C GLY A 209 -2.43 20.95 -8.95
N VAL A 210 -2.33 21.75 -10.02
CA VAL A 210 -3.16 21.60 -11.23
C VAL A 210 -3.05 20.21 -11.87
N ASN A 211 -1.95 19.50 -11.63
CA ASN A 211 -1.69 18.16 -12.13
C ASN A 211 -2.08 17.05 -11.14
N ILE A 212 -2.77 17.39 -10.05
CA ILE A 212 -3.34 16.39 -9.15
C ILE A 212 -4.79 16.17 -9.56
N LYS A 213 -5.12 14.96 -10.01
CA LYS A 213 -6.40 14.64 -10.68
C LYS A 213 -7.11 13.49 -9.97
N CYS A 214 -8.45 13.52 -10.04
CA CYS A 214 -9.26 12.41 -9.57
C CYS A 214 -9.52 11.42 -10.71
N GLY A 215 -9.29 10.13 -10.47
CA GLY A 215 -9.57 9.07 -11.42
C GLY A 215 -8.94 7.74 -11.04
N ASN A 216 -9.36 6.69 -11.73
CA ASN A 216 -8.85 5.34 -11.52
C ASN A 216 -7.62 5.09 -12.41
N SER A 217 -6.45 5.07 -11.82
CA SER A 217 -5.17 4.89 -12.51
C SER A 217 -5.05 3.61 -13.32
N LEU A 218 -5.82 2.58 -12.98
CA LEU A 218 -5.79 1.29 -13.64
C LEU A 218 -6.80 1.14 -14.78
N VAL A 219 -7.79 2.05 -14.89
CA VAL A 219 -8.91 1.89 -15.83
C VAL A 219 -8.93 3.04 -16.82
N GLU A 220 -8.69 2.70 -18.08
CA GLU A 220 -8.70 3.62 -19.22
C GLU A 220 -10.03 3.53 -20.02
N PRO A 221 -10.31 4.49 -20.92
CA PRO A 221 -11.52 4.48 -21.75
C PRO A 221 -11.75 3.20 -22.56
N ASP A 222 -10.70 2.42 -22.86
CA ASP A 222 -10.80 1.15 -23.57
C ASP A 222 -11.57 0.04 -22.81
N ILE A 223 -11.95 0.29 -21.55
CA ILE A 223 -12.86 -0.57 -20.79
C ILE A 223 -14.20 -0.72 -21.52
N LEU A 224 -14.67 0.34 -22.18
CA LEU A 224 -15.93 0.35 -22.93
C LEU A 224 -15.93 -0.69 -24.08
N GLU A 225 -14.76 -0.92 -24.66
CA GLU A 225 -14.58 -1.92 -25.73
C GLU A 225 -14.29 -3.31 -25.17
N ARG A 226 -13.45 -3.39 -24.11
CA ARG A 226 -13.00 -4.66 -23.53
C ARG A 226 -14.07 -5.37 -22.68
N VAL A 227 -14.97 -4.61 -22.07
CA VAL A 227 -16.02 -5.11 -21.15
C VAL A 227 -17.36 -4.48 -21.51
N SER A 228 -18.01 -4.99 -22.55
CA SER A 228 -19.26 -4.43 -23.06
C SER A 228 -20.39 -4.36 -22.02
N SER A 229 -20.41 -5.27 -21.05
CA SER A 229 -21.42 -5.27 -19.97
C SER A 229 -21.38 -4.02 -19.07
N ILE A 230 -20.30 -3.25 -19.06
CA ILE A 230 -20.22 -2.03 -18.23
C ILE A 230 -21.15 -0.92 -18.75
N THR A 231 -21.43 -0.91 -20.04
CA THR A 231 -22.35 0.10 -20.65
C THR A 231 -23.81 -0.12 -20.25
N GLU A 232 -24.15 -1.32 -19.78
CA GLU A 232 -25.47 -1.68 -19.29
C GLU A 232 -25.65 -1.34 -17.79
N ASN A 233 -24.54 -1.08 -17.08
CA ASN A 233 -24.54 -0.73 -15.67
C ASN A 233 -23.92 0.66 -15.45
N LEU A 234 -24.76 1.69 -15.55
CA LEU A 234 -24.33 3.09 -15.43
C LEU A 234 -23.81 3.45 -14.02
N GLU A 235 -24.28 2.76 -12.98
CA GLU A 235 -23.80 2.98 -11.60
C GLU A 235 -22.38 2.46 -11.46
N GLU A 236 -22.08 1.27 -11.96
CA GLU A 236 -20.72 0.72 -11.95
C GLU A 236 -19.78 1.54 -12.84
N LEU A 237 -20.26 1.99 -14.02
CA LEU A 237 -19.49 2.86 -14.90
C LEU A 237 -19.07 4.15 -14.20
N ALA A 238 -20.00 4.80 -13.51
CA ALA A 238 -19.72 6.01 -12.74
C ALA A 238 -18.76 5.74 -11.56
N ALA A 239 -18.97 4.64 -10.83
CA ALA A 239 -18.14 4.25 -9.70
C ALA A 239 -16.72 3.81 -10.10
N THR A 240 -16.54 3.35 -11.34
CA THR A 240 -15.22 2.93 -11.87
C THR A 240 -14.27 4.12 -12.02
N ASN A 241 -14.79 5.35 -12.16
CA ASN A 241 -14.02 6.59 -12.25
C ASN A 241 -12.88 6.55 -13.28
N ILE A 242 -13.23 6.24 -14.54
CA ILE A 242 -12.29 6.04 -15.66
C ILE A 242 -11.36 7.23 -15.81
N PHE A 243 -10.05 6.97 -16.01
CA PHE A 243 -9.04 8.00 -16.17
C PHE A 243 -8.22 7.83 -17.44
N ASP A 244 -8.16 8.88 -18.24
CA ASP A 244 -7.33 8.93 -19.45
C ASP A 244 -6.08 9.77 -19.21
N TYR A 245 -4.97 9.10 -19.00
CA TYR A 245 -3.67 9.75 -18.78
C TYR A 245 -3.23 10.63 -19.95
N LYS A 246 -3.47 10.20 -21.18
CA LYS A 246 -3.03 10.92 -22.37
C LYS A 246 -3.81 12.22 -22.55
N THR A 247 -5.10 12.21 -22.24
CA THR A 247 -5.92 13.43 -22.26
C THR A 247 -5.59 14.35 -21.08
N ALA A 248 -5.39 13.77 -19.89
CA ALA A 248 -5.15 14.56 -18.67
C ALA A 248 -3.75 15.20 -18.62
N PHE A 249 -2.74 14.53 -19.20
CA PHE A 249 -1.33 14.90 -19.14
C PHE A 249 -0.66 14.87 -20.52
N GLY A 250 -1.36 15.40 -21.54
CA GLY A 250 -0.92 15.33 -22.95
C GLY A 250 0.51 15.82 -23.19
N ASP A 251 0.92 16.91 -22.53
CA ASP A 251 2.27 17.48 -22.66
C ASP A 251 3.35 16.50 -22.19
N VAL A 252 3.09 15.72 -21.15
CA VAL A 252 4.03 14.68 -20.66
C VAL A 252 4.17 13.54 -21.67
N PHE A 253 3.06 13.11 -22.28
CA PHE A 253 3.11 12.03 -23.27
C PHE A 253 3.67 12.47 -24.63
N ASN A 254 3.59 13.76 -24.94
CA ASN A 254 4.27 14.33 -26.13
C ASN A 254 5.81 14.25 -26.00
N THR A 255 6.33 14.20 -24.76
CA THR A 255 7.76 14.01 -24.47
C THR A 255 8.14 12.56 -24.14
N GLY A 256 7.20 11.62 -24.28
CA GLY A 256 7.46 10.18 -24.14
C GLY A 256 6.93 9.54 -22.86
N GLY A 257 6.47 10.29 -21.86
CA GLY A 257 5.98 9.81 -20.60
C GLY A 257 6.67 10.41 -19.38
N PHE A 258 6.46 9.82 -18.19
CA PHE A 258 7.03 10.30 -16.95
C PHE A 258 8.49 9.85 -16.77
N ASP A 259 9.32 10.71 -16.15
CA ASP A 259 10.69 10.36 -15.77
C ASP A 259 10.70 9.42 -14.56
N TYR A 260 9.80 9.69 -13.61
CA TYR A 260 9.67 8.88 -12.41
C TYR A 260 8.20 8.59 -12.09
N VAL A 261 7.95 7.36 -11.64
CA VAL A 261 6.66 6.95 -11.07
C VAL A 261 6.94 6.40 -9.67
N ILE A 262 6.48 7.10 -8.64
CA ILE A 262 6.83 6.82 -7.24
C ILE A 262 5.56 6.81 -6.41
N GLY A 263 5.40 5.84 -5.51
CA GLY A 263 4.23 5.82 -4.63
C GLY A 263 4.08 4.54 -3.82
N ASN A 264 2.95 4.45 -3.13
CA ASN A 264 2.52 3.29 -2.35
C ASN A 264 1.15 2.81 -2.87
N PRO A 265 1.10 1.93 -3.89
CA PRO A 265 -0.16 1.46 -4.45
C PRO A 265 -0.98 0.67 -3.42
N PRO A 266 -2.34 0.65 -3.54
CA PRO A 266 -3.21 0.01 -2.56
C PRO A 266 -3.04 -1.51 -2.52
N TYR A 267 -3.03 -2.09 -1.29
CA TYR A 267 -2.90 -3.54 -1.03
C TYR A 267 -4.28 -4.20 -0.88
N VAL A 268 -5.05 -4.22 -1.96
CA VAL A 268 -6.41 -4.77 -1.99
C VAL A 268 -6.48 -5.91 -2.99
N GLU A 269 -7.02 -7.06 -2.58
CA GLU A 269 -7.22 -8.17 -3.50
C GLU A 269 -8.34 -7.83 -4.52
N VAL A 270 -8.06 -8.03 -5.81
CA VAL A 270 -9.00 -7.78 -6.92
C VAL A 270 -10.34 -8.51 -6.73
N LYS A 271 -10.33 -9.68 -6.06
CA LYS A 271 -11.58 -10.41 -5.76
C LYS A 271 -12.59 -9.61 -4.93
N ASN A 272 -12.13 -8.64 -4.12
CA ASN A 272 -13.02 -7.81 -3.30
C ASN A 272 -13.89 -6.91 -4.17
N TYR A 273 -13.44 -6.60 -5.39
CA TYR A 273 -14.22 -5.86 -6.39
C TYR A 273 -15.21 -6.74 -7.19
N ASN A 274 -15.13 -8.07 -7.10
CA ASN A 274 -16.02 -8.95 -7.84
C ASN A 274 -17.52 -8.75 -7.50
N ILE A 275 -17.81 -8.19 -6.32
CA ILE A 275 -19.18 -7.92 -5.87
C ILE A 275 -19.54 -6.45 -6.16
N ALA A 276 -18.67 -5.52 -5.81
CA ALA A 276 -18.96 -4.09 -5.92
C ALA A 276 -18.75 -3.54 -7.33
N LEU A 277 -17.69 -3.97 -8.02
CA LEU A 277 -17.27 -3.49 -9.34
C LEU A 277 -16.81 -4.67 -10.22
N PRO A 278 -17.72 -5.59 -10.61
CA PRO A 278 -17.37 -6.81 -11.35
C PRO A 278 -16.72 -6.52 -12.72
N CYS A 279 -17.18 -5.49 -13.42
CA CYS A 279 -16.62 -5.11 -14.73
C CYS A 279 -15.19 -4.60 -14.61
N MET A 280 -14.88 -3.83 -13.56
CA MET A 280 -13.51 -3.39 -13.24
C MET A 280 -12.60 -4.59 -12.99
N SER A 281 -13.07 -5.57 -12.21
CA SER A 281 -12.30 -6.81 -11.96
C SER A 281 -12.00 -7.58 -13.25
N ILE A 282 -12.99 -7.69 -14.15
CA ILE A 282 -12.84 -8.34 -15.46
C ILE A 282 -11.85 -7.55 -16.33
N TYR A 283 -11.98 -6.22 -16.33
CA TYR A 283 -11.09 -5.33 -17.10
C TYR A 283 -9.64 -5.52 -16.68
N ILE A 284 -9.32 -5.43 -15.39
CA ILE A 284 -7.96 -5.58 -14.86
C ILE A 284 -7.33 -6.89 -15.34
N LYS A 285 -8.07 -8.01 -15.25
CA LYS A 285 -7.59 -9.33 -15.71
C LYS A 285 -7.37 -9.41 -17.23
N LYS A 286 -8.17 -8.70 -18.02
CA LYS A 286 -8.02 -8.66 -19.48
C LYS A 286 -6.91 -7.71 -19.92
N ARG A 287 -6.78 -6.57 -19.26
CA ARG A 287 -5.87 -5.48 -19.64
C ARG A 287 -4.42 -5.78 -19.25
N TYR A 288 -4.19 -6.21 -18.01
CA TYR A 288 -2.85 -6.39 -17.45
C TYR A 288 -2.39 -7.84 -17.56
N ARG A 289 -1.25 -8.05 -18.23
CA ARG A 289 -0.66 -9.39 -18.42
C ARG A 289 -0.22 -10.01 -17.10
N SER A 290 0.28 -9.17 -16.19
CA SER A 290 0.66 -9.57 -14.82
C SER A 290 -0.49 -10.10 -13.98
N SER A 291 -1.73 -9.75 -14.34
CA SER A 291 -2.93 -9.97 -13.54
C SER A 291 -3.88 -11.06 -14.07
N ARG A 292 -3.45 -11.87 -15.04
CA ARG A 292 -4.32 -12.86 -15.70
C ARG A 292 -4.70 -14.05 -14.84
N ASN A 293 -3.87 -14.43 -13.89
CA ASN A 293 -4.00 -15.68 -13.14
C ASN A 293 -4.04 -15.44 -11.63
N GLY A 294 -4.95 -16.14 -10.94
CA GLY A 294 -4.96 -16.27 -9.49
C GLY A 294 -5.70 -15.16 -8.72
N LYS A 295 -5.47 -15.15 -7.43
CA LYS A 295 -5.95 -14.11 -6.50
C LYS A 295 -4.94 -12.96 -6.49
N ILE A 296 -5.25 -11.89 -7.19
CA ILE A 296 -4.31 -10.82 -7.48
C ILE A 296 -4.55 -9.66 -6.51
N ASP A 297 -3.46 -9.07 -6.04
CA ASP A 297 -3.40 -7.81 -5.34
C ASP A 297 -3.32 -6.66 -6.36
N LEU A 298 -3.99 -5.54 -6.10
CA LEU A 298 -3.96 -4.36 -6.99
C LEU A 298 -2.56 -3.78 -7.20
N ALA A 299 -1.64 -3.93 -6.25
CA ALA A 299 -0.27 -3.49 -6.43
C ALA A 299 0.40 -4.11 -7.68
N ILE A 300 -0.01 -5.31 -8.08
CA ILE A 300 0.54 -6.00 -9.27
C ILE A 300 0.22 -5.23 -10.57
N PRO A 301 -1.06 -4.96 -10.93
CA PRO A 301 -1.34 -4.14 -12.10
C PRO A 301 -0.83 -2.69 -11.97
N PHE A 302 -0.69 -2.13 -10.76
CA PHE A 302 -0.05 -0.83 -10.57
C PHE A 302 1.42 -0.83 -10.98
N ILE A 303 2.20 -1.89 -10.72
CA ILE A 303 3.59 -2.02 -11.18
C ILE A 303 3.62 -2.03 -12.71
N GLU A 304 2.81 -2.89 -13.36
CA GLU A 304 2.76 -2.95 -14.83
C GLU A 304 2.35 -1.59 -15.42
N ARG A 305 1.31 -0.96 -14.84
CA ARG A 305 0.84 0.36 -15.28
C ARG A 305 1.87 1.45 -15.09
N GLY A 306 2.54 1.49 -13.94
CA GLY A 306 3.60 2.46 -13.66
C GLY A 306 4.74 2.37 -14.69
N ILE A 307 5.16 1.16 -15.05
CA ILE A 307 6.17 0.95 -16.10
C ILE A 307 5.69 1.43 -17.48
N GLU A 308 4.40 1.20 -17.82
CA GLU A 308 3.83 1.69 -19.08
C GLU A 308 3.83 3.22 -19.18
N LEU A 309 3.61 3.92 -18.05
CA LEU A 309 3.53 5.38 -17.97
C LEU A 309 4.91 6.07 -18.04
N LEU A 310 6.00 5.34 -17.79
CA LEU A 310 7.35 5.86 -17.88
C LEU A 310 7.77 6.16 -19.33
N ASN A 311 8.62 7.17 -19.49
CA ASN A 311 9.39 7.36 -20.72
C ASN A 311 10.47 6.26 -20.86
N GLU A 312 11.25 6.25 -21.95
CA GLU A 312 12.23 5.19 -22.25
C GLU A 312 13.39 5.10 -21.25
N HIS A 313 13.64 6.16 -20.49
CA HIS A 313 14.72 6.26 -19.50
C HIS A 313 14.18 6.36 -18.07
N GLY A 314 12.87 6.24 -17.89
CA GLY A 314 12.22 6.46 -16.64
C GLY A 314 12.40 5.32 -15.63
N SER A 315 12.22 5.67 -14.35
CA SER A 315 12.33 4.74 -13.23
C SER A 315 11.04 4.71 -12.39
N LEU A 316 10.69 3.51 -11.95
CA LEU A 316 9.58 3.27 -11.02
C LEU A 316 10.13 2.93 -9.64
N GLY A 317 9.57 3.51 -8.58
CA GLY A 317 9.87 3.18 -7.19
C GLY A 317 8.59 3.00 -6.38
N TYR A 318 8.25 1.76 -6.04
CA TYR A 318 7.04 1.45 -5.28
C TYR A 318 7.33 0.70 -3.99
N ILE A 319 6.53 1.02 -2.98
CA ILE A 319 6.38 0.18 -1.80
C ILE A 319 5.32 -0.87 -2.13
N VAL A 320 5.63 -2.14 -1.96
CA VAL A 320 4.75 -3.25 -2.33
C VAL A 320 4.80 -4.39 -1.32
N GLN A 321 3.72 -5.16 -1.21
CA GLN A 321 3.76 -6.40 -0.46
C GLN A 321 4.65 -7.43 -1.17
N LYS A 322 5.68 -7.95 -0.48
CA LYS A 322 6.64 -8.90 -1.05
C LYS A 322 6.10 -10.31 -1.31
N ARG A 323 4.83 -10.57 -0.98
CA ARG A 323 4.20 -11.89 -1.23
C ARG A 323 4.35 -12.36 -2.67
N PHE A 324 4.28 -11.46 -3.65
CA PHE A 324 4.41 -11.82 -5.06
C PHE A 324 5.81 -12.35 -5.42
N PHE A 325 6.83 -12.14 -4.60
CA PHE A 325 8.17 -12.72 -4.83
C PHE A 325 8.13 -14.25 -4.82
N LYS A 326 7.26 -14.85 -4.00
CA LYS A 326 7.26 -16.30 -3.75
C LYS A 326 5.98 -17.01 -4.18
N THR A 327 4.85 -16.31 -4.27
CA THR A 327 3.55 -16.91 -4.51
C THR A 327 3.27 -17.16 -5.99
N GLU A 328 2.36 -18.10 -6.29
CA GLU A 328 1.99 -18.44 -7.66
C GLU A 328 1.32 -17.27 -8.39
N TYR A 329 0.49 -16.47 -7.71
CA TYR A 329 -0.13 -15.30 -8.33
C TYR A 329 0.88 -14.25 -8.79
N GLY A 330 2.07 -14.19 -8.19
CA GLY A 330 3.16 -13.29 -8.58
C GLY A 330 3.89 -13.68 -9.86
N LYS A 331 3.61 -14.87 -10.42
CA LYS A 331 4.32 -15.36 -11.61
C LYS A 331 4.25 -14.40 -12.80
N GLY A 332 3.08 -13.80 -13.05
CA GLY A 332 2.90 -12.86 -14.17
C GLY A 332 3.78 -11.63 -14.07
N ILE A 333 3.83 -11.00 -12.90
CA ILE A 333 4.67 -9.81 -12.69
C ILE A 333 6.14 -10.17 -12.64
N ARG A 334 6.53 -11.29 -12.00
CA ARG A 334 7.92 -11.75 -12.02
C ARG A 334 8.40 -11.99 -13.45
N LYS A 335 7.57 -12.59 -14.30
CA LYS A 335 7.86 -12.77 -15.72
C LYS A 335 8.07 -11.44 -16.43
N LEU A 336 7.20 -10.46 -16.20
CA LEU A 336 7.32 -9.14 -16.81
C LEU A 336 8.63 -8.46 -16.40
N LEU A 337 8.92 -8.41 -15.12
CA LEU A 337 10.10 -7.75 -14.58
C LEU A 337 11.42 -8.44 -14.99
N SER A 338 11.43 -9.78 -14.99
CA SER A 338 12.64 -10.54 -15.37
C SER A 338 12.89 -10.54 -16.87
N SER A 339 11.86 -10.75 -17.70
CA SER A 339 12.03 -10.76 -19.16
C SER A 339 12.44 -9.40 -19.73
N GLY A 340 11.94 -8.32 -19.12
CA GLY A 340 12.34 -6.95 -19.46
C GLY A 340 13.64 -6.50 -18.79
N ARG A 341 14.25 -7.31 -17.90
CA ARG A 341 15.44 -6.96 -17.09
C ARG A 341 15.27 -5.63 -16.33
N LEU A 342 14.01 -5.32 -15.95
CA LEU A 342 13.61 -4.00 -15.45
C LEU A 342 14.04 -3.77 -13.99
N LEU A 343 14.21 -4.83 -13.19
CA LEU A 343 14.50 -4.71 -11.77
C LEU A 343 15.91 -4.14 -11.55
N ARG A 344 16.00 -3.04 -10.77
CA ARG A 344 17.26 -2.39 -10.38
C ARG A 344 17.61 -2.64 -8.92
N THR A 345 16.66 -2.40 -8.02
CA THR A 345 16.91 -2.49 -6.57
C THR A 345 15.72 -3.08 -5.85
N VAL A 346 15.98 -3.87 -4.80
CA VAL A 346 14.98 -4.36 -3.87
C VAL A 346 15.46 -4.13 -2.44
N TYR A 347 14.70 -3.35 -1.68
CA TYR A 347 14.85 -3.24 -0.24
C TYR A 347 13.77 -4.10 0.43
N ASP A 348 14.16 -5.25 0.91
CA ASP A 348 13.27 -6.19 1.59
C ASP A 348 13.30 -5.87 3.09
N TYR A 349 12.32 -5.12 3.56
CA TYR A 349 12.15 -4.95 5.00
C TYR A 349 11.73 -6.29 5.58
N ALA A 350 12.66 -6.94 6.31
CA ALA A 350 12.40 -8.18 7.03
C ALA A 350 11.18 -8.02 7.97
N GLU A 351 10.77 -9.10 8.62
CA GLU A 351 9.64 -9.14 9.58
C GLU A 351 9.85 -8.14 10.76
N THR A 352 9.94 -6.85 10.44
CA THR A 352 10.05 -5.76 11.40
C THR A 352 8.69 -5.09 11.51
N ASP A 353 8.33 -4.65 12.71
CA ASP A 353 7.14 -3.85 13.00
C ASP A 353 7.30 -2.44 12.41
N LEU A 354 7.34 -2.35 11.06
CA LEU A 354 7.48 -1.09 10.33
C LEU A 354 6.25 -0.19 10.46
N PHE A 355 5.12 -0.79 10.76
CA PHE A 355 3.86 -0.12 11.00
C PHE A 355 3.40 -0.51 12.40
N GLU A 356 3.14 0.45 13.26
CA GLU A 356 2.65 0.23 14.61
C GLU A 356 1.50 -0.81 14.58
N ASP A 357 1.62 -1.85 15.39
CA ASP A 357 0.68 -2.97 15.54
C ASP A 357 0.53 -3.95 14.34
N ARG A 358 1.45 -3.98 13.36
CA ARG A 358 1.33 -4.92 12.24
C ARG A 358 2.66 -5.47 11.74
N ILE A 359 2.69 -6.78 11.57
CA ILE A 359 3.72 -7.45 10.77
C ILE A 359 3.33 -7.25 9.29
N THR A 360 3.94 -6.24 8.64
CA THR A 360 3.73 -6.00 7.21
C THR A 360 4.95 -6.50 6.44
N TYR A 361 4.69 -7.43 5.54
CA TYR A 361 5.72 -7.95 4.62
C TYR A 361 5.84 -7.04 3.40
N VAL A 362 6.48 -5.87 3.57
CA VAL A 362 6.68 -4.92 2.48
C VAL A 362 8.11 -4.90 1.97
N ALA A 363 8.27 -4.47 0.74
CA ALA A 363 9.55 -4.19 0.10
C ALA A 363 9.44 -2.93 -0.75
N ILE A 364 10.53 -2.18 -0.90
CA ILE A 364 10.67 -1.19 -1.95
C ILE A 364 11.21 -1.92 -3.18
N VAL A 365 10.53 -1.77 -4.30
CA VAL A 365 10.94 -2.30 -5.59
C VAL A 365 11.21 -1.14 -6.52
N VAL A 366 12.44 -1.07 -7.04
CA VAL A 366 12.84 -0.06 -8.03
C VAL A 366 13.09 -0.75 -9.36
N CYS A 367 12.44 -0.22 -10.40
CA CYS A 367 12.57 -0.72 -11.77
C CYS A 367 12.97 0.42 -12.71
N ASP A 368 13.88 0.14 -13.64
CA ASP A 368 14.24 1.05 -14.72
C ASP A 368 13.71 0.53 -16.04
N LYS A 369 13.13 1.41 -16.84
CA LYS A 369 12.67 1.06 -18.18
C LYS A 369 13.83 1.04 -19.19
N SER A 370 14.85 1.86 -18.96
CA SER A 370 16.08 1.79 -19.73
C SER A 370 16.79 0.47 -19.42
N THR A 371 17.08 -0.30 -20.45
CA THR A 371 17.99 -1.45 -20.34
C THR A 371 19.40 -0.94 -20.10
N THR A 372 19.74 -0.65 -18.86
CA THR A 372 21.11 -0.37 -18.46
C THR A 372 21.96 -1.63 -18.67
N ALA A 373 23.23 -1.43 -19.01
CA ALA A 373 24.20 -2.52 -19.14
C ALA A 373 24.49 -3.24 -17.81
N GLU A 374 23.82 -2.85 -16.72
CA GLU A 374 23.98 -3.47 -15.42
C GLU A 374 23.43 -4.91 -15.41
N GLU A 375 24.32 -5.84 -15.17
CA GLU A 375 24.03 -7.27 -15.11
C GLU A 375 23.50 -7.72 -13.74
N THR A 376 23.50 -6.83 -12.75
CA THR A 376 23.11 -7.12 -11.37
C THR A 376 21.96 -6.22 -10.90
N ILE A 377 21.25 -6.69 -9.88
CA ILE A 377 20.33 -5.89 -9.06
C ILE A 377 20.93 -5.72 -7.67
N LYS A 378 20.63 -4.60 -7.02
CA LYS A 378 21.00 -4.37 -5.63
C LYS A 378 19.90 -4.89 -4.71
N TYR A 379 20.26 -5.73 -3.74
CA TYR A 379 19.34 -6.25 -2.75
C TYR A 379 19.87 -6.03 -1.34
N THR A 380 18.99 -5.59 -0.44
CA THR A 380 19.24 -5.57 1.01
C THR A 380 18.00 -6.03 1.76
N ASN A 381 18.20 -6.69 2.90
CA ASN A 381 17.14 -7.15 3.81
C ASN A 381 17.17 -6.41 5.17
N SER A 382 17.87 -5.30 5.25
CA SER A 382 18.01 -4.49 6.46
C SER A 382 18.05 -3.02 6.09
N ILE A 383 17.54 -2.16 6.97
CA ILE A 383 17.56 -0.69 6.79
C ILE A 383 19.01 -0.17 6.72
N ASP A 384 19.90 -0.74 7.55
CA ASP A 384 21.31 -0.36 7.63
C ASP A 384 22.24 -1.45 7.07
N GLY A 385 21.67 -2.44 6.36
CA GLY A 385 22.40 -3.59 5.85
C GLY A 385 23.20 -3.29 4.60
N GLU A 386 24.29 -4.04 4.43
CA GLU A 386 25.05 -4.01 3.19
C GLU A 386 24.18 -4.49 2.02
N CYS A 387 24.23 -3.76 0.91
CA CYS A 387 23.62 -4.19 -0.33
C CYS A 387 24.45 -5.31 -0.95
N ILE A 388 23.78 -6.40 -1.35
CA ILE A 388 24.39 -7.46 -2.13
C ILE A 388 24.00 -7.35 -3.60
N ASP A 389 24.95 -7.63 -4.49
CA ASP A 389 24.68 -7.69 -5.91
C ASP A 389 24.21 -9.09 -6.32
N ILE A 390 23.07 -9.13 -6.99
CA ILE A 390 22.41 -10.34 -7.47
C ILE A 390 22.36 -10.30 -8.99
N ALA A 391 22.86 -11.33 -9.65
CA ALA A 391 22.83 -11.40 -11.10
C ALA A 391 21.39 -11.40 -11.63
N LYS A 392 21.08 -10.55 -12.61
CA LYS A 392 19.74 -10.48 -13.23
C LYS A 392 19.31 -11.79 -13.86
N GLU A 393 20.25 -12.63 -14.26
CA GLU A 393 20.00 -13.94 -14.88
C GLU A 393 19.29 -14.93 -13.94
N ILE A 394 19.52 -14.83 -12.62
CA ILE A 394 18.85 -15.71 -11.64
C ILE A 394 17.45 -15.22 -11.27
N ILE A 395 17.11 -14.01 -11.65
CA ILE A 395 15.78 -13.43 -11.46
C ILE A 395 14.91 -13.83 -12.66
N THR A 396 14.04 -14.80 -12.44
CA THR A 396 13.19 -15.39 -13.48
C THR A 396 11.70 -15.32 -13.07
N GLU A 397 10.81 -15.96 -13.81
CA GLU A 397 9.39 -16.07 -13.45
C GLU A 397 9.15 -16.99 -12.23
N THR A 398 10.15 -17.80 -11.85
CA THR A 398 10.08 -18.68 -10.66
C THR A 398 10.11 -17.85 -9.38
N PRO A 399 9.74 -18.42 -8.22
CA PRO A 399 9.86 -17.73 -6.94
C PRO A 399 11.27 -17.16 -6.71
N TRP A 400 11.32 -15.88 -6.34
CA TRP A 400 12.60 -15.22 -6.12
C TRP A 400 13.19 -15.54 -4.76
N THR A 401 14.46 -15.97 -4.77
CA THR A 401 15.31 -16.09 -3.60
C THR A 401 16.48 -15.12 -3.83
N PHE A 402 16.51 -14.03 -3.09
CA PHE A 402 17.58 -13.03 -3.24
C PHE A 402 18.85 -13.53 -2.54
N GLU A 403 19.52 -14.47 -3.16
CA GLU A 403 20.74 -15.10 -2.68
C GLU A 403 21.92 -14.64 -3.54
N ASN A 404 23.10 -14.51 -2.92
CA ASN A 404 24.30 -14.25 -3.69
C ASN A 404 24.61 -15.42 -4.64
N TYR A 405 25.46 -15.16 -5.63
CA TYR A 405 25.78 -16.14 -6.68
C TYR A 405 26.30 -17.47 -6.12
N GLN A 406 27.12 -17.44 -5.06
CA GLN A 406 27.68 -18.66 -4.46
C GLN A 406 26.61 -19.51 -3.81
N THR A 407 25.74 -18.89 -3.00
CA THR A 407 24.63 -19.57 -2.34
C THR A 407 23.64 -20.13 -3.35
N ASN A 408 23.29 -19.35 -4.39
CA ASN A 408 22.41 -19.83 -5.44
C ASN A 408 23.02 -21.00 -6.23
N THR A 409 24.31 -20.94 -6.58
CA THR A 409 25.03 -22.03 -7.25
C THR A 409 25.02 -23.29 -6.42
N LEU A 410 25.31 -23.18 -5.10
CA LEU A 410 25.24 -24.29 -4.16
C LEU A 410 23.84 -24.89 -4.08
N ARG A 411 22.80 -24.04 -3.97
CA ARG A 411 21.41 -24.50 -3.91
C ARG A 411 20.99 -25.24 -5.18
N VAL A 412 21.33 -24.72 -6.35
CA VAL A 412 21.03 -25.38 -7.63
C VAL A 412 21.75 -26.72 -7.74
N ARG A 413 23.02 -26.78 -7.34
CA ARG A 413 23.80 -28.02 -7.31
C ARG A 413 23.17 -29.04 -6.38
N LEU A 414 22.85 -28.68 -5.13
CA LEU A 414 22.20 -29.54 -4.17
C LEU A 414 20.84 -30.05 -4.68
N ALA A 415 20.03 -29.19 -5.28
CA ALA A 415 18.74 -29.57 -5.85
C ALA A 415 18.86 -30.58 -7.00
N ASN A 416 19.91 -30.46 -7.83
CA ASN A 416 20.16 -31.36 -8.93
C ASN A 416 20.76 -32.71 -8.46
N GLU A 417 21.68 -32.67 -7.51
CA GLU A 417 22.37 -33.87 -7.02
C GLU A 417 21.51 -34.67 -6.03
N LEU A 418 20.84 -34.01 -5.08
CA LEU A 418 20.11 -34.66 -4.00
C LEU A 418 18.60 -34.78 -4.28
N GLY A 419 18.07 -33.99 -5.22
CA GLY A 419 16.64 -33.90 -5.50
C GLY A 419 15.89 -33.08 -4.45
N THR A 420 14.57 -33.18 -4.48
CA THR A 420 13.68 -32.41 -3.58
C THR A 420 13.13 -33.32 -2.48
N LEU A 421 12.82 -32.74 -1.31
CA LEU A 421 12.16 -33.44 -0.20
C LEU A 421 10.87 -34.14 -0.63
N GLY A 422 10.12 -33.58 -1.59
CA GLY A 422 8.91 -34.19 -2.12
C GLY A 422 9.11 -35.55 -2.81
N LYS A 423 10.36 -35.90 -3.19
CA LYS A 423 10.68 -37.24 -3.73
C LYS A 423 10.84 -38.29 -2.64
N VAL A 424 11.17 -37.88 -1.43
CA VAL A 424 11.47 -38.78 -0.30
C VAL A 424 10.46 -38.66 0.85
N CYS A 425 9.65 -37.61 0.88
CA CYS A 425 8.68 -37.33 1.93
C CYS A 425 7.36 -36.84 1.33
N ASN A 426 6.25 -37.22 1.99
CA ASN A 426 4.95 -36.59 1.73
C ASN A 426 4.85 -35.30 2.55
N ILE A 427 4.93 -34.14 1.89
CA ILE A 427 4.79 -32.83 2.54
C ILE A 427 3.33 -32.45 2.52
N LYS A 428 2.73 -32.28 3.69
CA LYS A 428 1.33 -31.88 3.85
C LYS A 428 1.25 -30.62 4.71
N VAL A 429 0.28 -29.78 4.42
CA VAL A 429 -0.10 -28.67 5.30
C VAL A 429 -0.84 -29.25 6.51
N GLY A 430 -0.57 -28.72 7.70
CA GLY A 430 -1.31 -29.09 8.91
C GLY A 430 -2.79 -28.72 8.84
N VAL A 431 -3.49 -28.96 9.93
CA VAL A 431 -4.91 -28.60 10.05
C VAL A 431 -5.05 -27.08 9.94
N GLN A 432 -5.94 -26.62 9.05
CA GLN A 432 -6.33 -25.23 8.92
C GLN A 432 -7.82 -25.13 9.23
N VAL A 433 -8.18 -24.29 10.20
CA VAL A 433 -9.56 -23.97 10.52
C VAL A 433 -9.84 -22.52 10.17
N LEU A 434 -11.10 -22.22 9.81
CA LEU A 434 -11.48 -20.85 9.42
C LEU A 434 -11.58 -19.92 10.63
N TRP A 435 -11.73 -20.48 11.83
CA TRP A 435 -11.94 -19.73 13.08
C TRP A 435 -11.17 -20.40 14.24
N ASP A 436 -9.89 -20.10 14.33
CA ASP A 436 -8.99 -20.67 15.35
C ASP A 436 -9.51 -20.42 16.77
N ASP A 437 -10.07 -19.23 17.04
CA ASP A 437 -10.61 -18.83 18.35
C ASP A 437 -11.70 -19.75 18.91
N ALA A 438 -12.49 -20.35 18.03
CA ALA A 438 -13.56 -21.27 18.41
C ALA A 438 -13.12 -22.73 18.45
N PHE A 439 -12.12 -23.11 17.66
CA PHE A 439 -11.73 -24.53 17.51
C PHE A 439 -10.52 -24.93 18.33
N HIS A 440 -9.64 -24.01 18.73
CA HIS A 440 -8.48 -24.29 19.55
C HIS A 440 -8.84 -24.28 21.04
N ILE A 441 -8.61 -25.40 21.70
CA ILE A 441 -8.92 -25.60 23.12
C ILE A 441 -7.62 -25.59 23.91
N ARG A 442 -7.46 -24.64 24.82
CA ARG A 442 -6.45 -24.67 25.86
C ARG A 442 -6.97 -25.55 26.97
N VAL A 443 -6.27 -26.64 27.24
CA VAL A 443 -6.72 -27.69 28.15
C VAL A 443 -6.23 -27.40 29.57
N ASP A 444 -7.15 -27.45 30.54
CA ASP A 444 -6.87 -27.37 31.97
C ASP A 444 -6.80 -28.78 32.59
N HIS A 445 -7.71 -29.67 32.17
CA HIS A 445 -7.81 -31.03 32.69
C HIS A 445 -8.41 -31.99 31.65
N ILE A 446 -7.98 -33.24 31.65
CA ILE A 446 -8.50 -34.34 30.81
C ILE A 446 -8.83 -35.54 31.70
N ASP A 447 -10.03 -36.07 31.54
CA ASP A 447 -10.39 -37.38 32.10
C ASP A 447 -10.57 -38.44 30.98
N GLU A 448 -11.09 -39.61 31.31
CA GLU A 448 -11.27 -40.70 30.34
C GLU A 448 -12.19 -40.30 29.17
N ASN A 449 -13.23 -39.48 29.42
CA ASN A 449 -14.30 -39.19 28.47
C ASN A 449 -14.31 -37.74 27.98
N TYR A 450 -13.78 -36.80 28.76
CA TYR A 450 -13.94 -35.37 28.52
C TYR A 450 -12.63 -34.60 28.58
N ILE A 451 -12.66 -33.47 27.90
CA ILE A 451 -11.63 -32.40 27.97
C ILE A 451 -12.32 -31.18 28.60
N TYR A 452 -11.65 -30.62 29.60
CA TYR A 452 -12.02 -29.39 30.27
C TYR A 452 -10.99 -28.32 29.97
N GLY A 453 -11.42 -27.13 29.59
CA GLY A 453 -10.51 -26.07 29.22
C GLY A 453 -11.24 -24.81 28.75
N SER A 454 -10.55 -24.02 27.92
CA SER A 454 -11.08 -22.77 27.38
C SER A 454 -10.72 -22.63 25.89
N THR A 455 -11.54 -21.85 25.20
CA THR A 455 -11.24 -21.29 23.89
C THR A 455 -11.15 -19.78 24.01
N ALA A 456 -10.77 -19.06 22.96
CA ALA A 456 -10.75 -17.60 23.00
C ALA A 456 -12.14 -16.97 23.19
N ILE A 457 -13.22 -17.73 22.92
CA ILE A 457 -14.61 -17.26 23.02
C ILE A 457 -15.42 -17.90 24.15
N CYS A 458 -14.85 -18.90 24.87
CA CYS A 458 -15.52 -19.60 25.96
C CYS A 458 -14.52 -19.97 27.06
N GLU A 459 -14.71 -19.44 28.27
CA GLU A 459 -13.78 -19.64 29.41
C GLU A 459 -13.92 -21.00 30.10
N ASN A 460 -15.12 -21.61 30.08
CA ASN A 460 -15.39 -22.86 30.77
C ASN A 460 -16.00 -23.88 29.79
N LEU A 461 -15.14 -24.51 29.01
CA LEU A 461 -15.55 -25.48 28.00
C LEU A 461 -15.38 -26.91 28.54
N GLN A 462 -16.43 -27.72 28.36
CA GLN A 462 -16.37 -29.18 28.52
C GLN A 462 -16.83 -29.82 27.20
N VAL A 463 -15.98 -30.68 26.62
CA VAL A 463 -16.31 -31.42 25.39
C VAL A 463 -15.84 -32.85 25.47
N GLU A 464 -16.46 -33.72 24.68
CA GLU A 464 -16.06 -35.12 24.58
C GLU A 464 -14.65 -35.24 24.02
N ARG A 465 -13.80 -36.05 24.66
CA ARG A 465 -12.43 -36.30 24.24
C ARG A 465 -12.36 -36.85 22.82
N GLY A 466 -13.34 -37.68 22.41
CA GLY A 466 -13.43 -38.23 21.06
C GLY A 466 -13.67 -37.19 19.97
N ALA A 467 -14.28 -36.03 20.33
CA ALA A 467 -14.49 -34.92 19.43
C ALA A 467 -13.22 -34.11 19.11
N CYS A 468 -12.13 -34.38 19.85
CA CYS A 468 -10.92 -33.58 19.77
C CYS A 468 -9.70 -34.38 19.30
N ARG A 469 -8.70 -33.66 18.83
CA ARG A 469 -7.35 -34.19 18.56
C ARG A 469 -6.32 -33.27 19.20
N VAL A 470 -5.17 -33.85 19.55
CA VAL A 470 -4.01 -33.08 20.04
C VAL A 470 -3.52 -32.17 18.93
N LEU A 471 -3.39 -30.89 19.21
CA LEU A 471 -2.81 -29.90 18.32
C LEU A 471 -1.35 -29.67 18.69
N LEU A 472 -0.45 -29.95 17.76
CA LEU A 472 0.97 -29.66 17.91
C LEU A 472 1.21 -28.20 17.45
N CYS A 473 1.25 -27.28 18.41
CA CYS A 473 1.57 -25.87 18.14
C CYS A 473 3.07 -25.62 18.04
N ASN A 474 3.45 -24.69 17.19
CA ASN A 474 4.83 -24.46 16.74
C ASN A 474 5.63 -23.52 17.65
N GLU A 475 5.31 -23.42 18.95
CA GLU A 475 5.92 -22.42 19.82
C GLU A 475 7.40 -22.69 20.17
N ARG A 476 7.90 -23.93 20.06
CA ARG A 476 9.33 -24.27 20.26
C ARG A 476 9.71 -25.54 19.51
N PHE A 477 10.94 -25.57 19.01
CA PHE A 477 11.53 -26.76 18.38
C PHE A 477 11.88 -27.80 19.47
N VAL A 478 10.91 -28.63 19.86
CA VAL A 478 11.08 -29.71 20.84
C VAL A 478 10.82 -31.02 20.12
N PRO A 479 11.64 -32.08 20.34
CA PRO A 479 11.39 -33.39 19.74
C PRO A 479 9.97 -33.89 20.05
N LEU A 480 9.31 -34.51 19.07
CA LEU A 480 7.95 -35.03 19.18
C LEU A 480 7.75 -35.99 20.37
N SER A 481 8.79 -36.76 20.73
CA SER A 481 8.78 -37.70 21.85
C SER A 481 8.73 -37.06 23.24
N THR A 482 8.98 -35.75 23.35
CA THR A 482 9.03 -35.02 24.64
C THR A 482 7.98 -33.90 24.72
N ARG A 483 7.07 -33.80 23.74
CA ARG A 483 6.04 -32.79 23.74
C ARG A 483 4.80 -33.21 24.51
N GLU A 484 4.56 -32.56 25.64
CA GLU A 484 3.25 -32.48 26.23
C GLU A 484 2.51 -31.28 25.59
N SER A 485 1.52 -31.55 24.76
CA SER A 485 0.68 -30.48 24.20
C SER A 485 -0.48 -30.21 25.14
N THR A 486 -0.60 -28.94 25.53
CA THR A 486 -1.74 -28.44 26.33
C THR A 486 -2.87 -27.93 25.45
N THR A 487 -2.71 -28.03 24.12
CA THR A 487 -3.71 -27.54 23.16
C THR A 487 -4.31 -28.68 22.38
N TYR A 488 -5.62 -28.68 22.29
CA TYR A 488 -6.42 -29.58 21.48
C TYR A 488 -7.22 -28.81 20.45
N ILE A 489 -7.67 -29.49 19.41
CA ILE A 489 -8.55 -28.92 18.39
C ILE A 489 -9.82 -29.75 18.28
N LEU A 490 -10.97 -29.11 18.16
CA LEU A 490 -12.22 -29.75 17.74
C LEU A 490 -12.03 -30.27 16.33
N PHE A 491 -12.33 -31.57 16.13
CA PHE A 491 -12.01 -32.26 14.89
C PHE A 491 -13.26 -32.96 14.32
N PRO A 492 -14.14 -32.23 13.60
CA PRO A 492 -15.38 -32.78 13.05
C PRO A 492 -15.16 -33.62 11.78
N TYR A 493 -14.22 -34.54 11.82
CA TYR A 493 -13.87 -35.41 10.70
C TYR A 493 -13.66 -36.83 11.16
N ASP A 494 -14.09 -37.80 10.34
CA ASP A 494 -13.70 -39.21 10.45
C ASP A 494 -12.41 -39.47 9.66
N VAL A 495 -11.57 -40.35 10.15
CA VAL A 495 -10.32 -40.76 9.49
C VAL A 495 -10.41 -42.24 9.16
N GLU A 496 -10.53 -42.56 7.88
CA GLU A 496 -10.59 -43.93 7.37
C GLU A 496 -9.44 -44.18 6.39
N ASN A 497 -8.62 -45.18 6.67
CA ASN A 497 -7.48 -45.55 5.81
C ASN A 497 -6.54 -44.39 5.46
N GLY A 498 -6.36 -43.43 6.38
CA GLY A 498 -5.55 -42.23 6.17
C GLY A 498 -6.21 -41.11 5.36
N ASN A 499 -7.46 -41.29 4.96
CA ASN A 499 -8.29 -40.25 4.35
C ASN A 499 -9.19 -39.59 5.40
N VAL A 500 -9.42 -38.30 5.24
CA VAL A 500 -10.21 -37.47 6.17
C VAL A 500 -11.50 -37.09 5.50
N HIS A 501 -12.63 -37.40 6.14
CA HIS A 501 -13.98 -37.11 5.63
C HIS A 501 -14.72 -36.25 6.66
N PRO A 502 -15.38 -35.13 6.25
CA PRO A 502 -16.15 -34.32 7.17
C PRO A 502 -17.38 -35.11 7.66
N ILE A 503 -17.64 -35.04 8.98
CA ILE A 503 -18.84 -35.62 9.57
C ILE A 503 -19.98 -34.62 9.36
N GLN A 504 -21.17 -35.09 8.93
CA GLN A 504 -22.35 -34.26 8.89
C GLN A 504 -22.67 -33.71 10.29
N PHE A 505 -23.07 -32.45 10.39
CA PHE A 505 -23.24 -31.80 11.71
C PHE A 505 -24.24 -32.51 12.62
N SER A 506 -25.36 -33.03 12.07
CA SER A 506 -26.33 -33.84 12.81
C SER A 506 -25.73 -35.11 13.43
N ASP A 507 -24.84 -35.77 12.70
CA ASP A 507 -24.19 -36.99 13.12
C ASP A 507 -23.08 -36.68 14.14
N TYR A 508 -22.37 -35.56 13.94
CA TYR A 508 -21.36 -35.07 14.88
C TYR A 508 -21.98 -34.72 16.24
N GLU A 509 -23.09 -33.98 16.21
CA GLU A 509 -23.82 -33.60 17.41
C GLU A 509 -24.45 -34.80 18.12
N SER A 510 -24.97 -35.78 17.39
CA SER A 510 -25.48 -37.02 17.96
C SER A 510 -24.37 -37.85 18.62
N ARG A 511 -23.16 -37.83 18.03
CA ARG A 511 -21.97 -38.58 18.52
C ARG A 511 -21.28 -37.86 19.69
N TYR A 512 -21.28 -36.51 19.65
CA TYR A 512 -20.60 -35.63 20.59
C TYR A 512 -21.51 -34.45 20.98
N PRO A 513 -22.49 -34.69 21.90
CA PRO A 513 -23.52 -33.72 22.22
C PRO A 513 -22.99 -32.40 22.82
N LEU A 514 -21.94 -32.43 23.63
CA LEU A 514 -21.38 -31.21 24.24
C LEU A 514 -20.61 -30.38 23.20
N ALA A 515 -19.77 -31.02 22.41
CA ALA A 515 -19.05 -30.34 21.33
C ALA A 515 -20.00 -29.81 20.24
N GLY A 516 -21.06 -30.58 19.91
CA GLY A 516 -22.09 -30.15 18.97
C GLY A 516 -22.89 -28.96 19.47
N ARG A 517 -23.27 -28.94 20.75
CA ARG A 517 -23.93 -27.81 21.39
C ARG A 517 -23.06 -26.56 21.36
N TYR A 518 -21.80 -26.69 21.76
CA TYR A 518 -20.85 -25.59 21.73
C TYR A 518 -20.71 -24.97 20.34
N LEU A 519 -20.54 -25.79 19.29
CA LEU A 519 -20.43 -25.30 17.92
C LEU A 519 -21.74 -24.67 17.40
N ARG A 520 -22.91 -25.15 17.87
CA ARG A 520 -24.20 -24.56 17.52
C ARG A 520 -24.40 -23.18 18.15
N GLU A 521 -24.07 -23.04 19.44
CA GLU A 521 -24.23 -21.79 20.19
C GLU A 521 -23.27 -20.69 19.70
N ASN A 522 -22.13 -21.08 19.12
CA ASN A 522 -21.12 -20.17 18.60
C ASN A 522 -21.07 -20.15 17.05
N ARG A 523 -22.16 -20.53 16.40
CA ARG A 523 -22.28 -20.48 14.93
C ARG A 523 -22.39 -19.02 14.49
N ALA A 524 -21.36 -18.50 13.72
CA ALA A 524 -21.39 -17.17 13.10
C ALA A 524 -22.28 -17.17 11.86
#